data_b75ba98000aad6fcc43b67b6c96c519d
#
_entry.id   b75ba98000aad6fcc43b67b6c96c519d
#
_cell.length_a   1.000
_cell.length_b   1.000
_cell.length_c   1.000
_cell.angle_alpha   90.00
_cell.angle_beta   90.00
_cell.angle_gamma   90.00
#
_symmetry.space_group_name_H-M   'P 1'
#
loop_
_entity.id
_entity.type
_entity.pdbx_description
1 polymer ?
#
loop_
_entity_poly.entity_id
_entity_poly.type
_entity_poly.pdbx_seq_one_letter_code
_entity_poly.pdbx_strand_id
1 'polypeptide(L)'
;GKGAHLFTRTYANGLALLAILTAYPDEATAKAKIISGGPFNGWSYYELIVEALDLIKWYQGDGDKRGSWFYGITQTASRYDGSTQQWPTMVIKAAEDRWGIVSPQWVIDNAVHAMQNRLSSPGGGIGYSSGSSSVDVGKTGGGLVTYSLAKMPLNDPVMANALSYAGANWFSATPRKEGGPGWVSNLYAMFAIKKGLDLADVETVTTSEGERDWQRDLSSWLLGRAENLPASFGSSKRSPAYSFGQNADGTWEDTWVFIARGGKNIRAAVGVGIMARGLTDFPPKPII
;
A
#
# COMPACT_ATOMS: atom_id res chain seq x y z
N GLY A 1 -0.30 -16.59 -24.15
CA GLY A 1 -1.14 -15.46 -23.90
C GLY A 1 -0.41 -14.15 -24.16
N LYS A 2 -1.13 -13.09 -24.44
CA LYS A 2 -0.57 -11.74 -24.67
C LYS A 2 -0.07 -11.07 -23.38
N GLY A 3 -0.28 -11.66 -22.20
CA GLY A 3 0.11 -11.13 -20.89
C GLY A 3 1.62 -10.93 -20.66
N ALA A 4 2.46 -11.44 -21.55
CA ALA A 4 3.91 -11.27 -21.49
C ALA A 4 4.38 -9.79 -21.65
N HIS A 5 3.48 -8.88 -21.99
CA HIS A 5 3.79 -7.45 -22.20
C HIS A 5 3.41 -6.54 -21.01
N LEU A 6 2.75 -7.08 -19.98
CA LEU A 6 2.58 -6.35 -18.73
C LEU A 6 3.95 -6.10 -18.10
N PHE A 7 4.05 -5.05 -17.32
CA PHE A 7 5.30 -4.64 -16.67
C PHE A 7 5.95 -5.81 -15.92
N THR A 8 7.27 -5.90 -15.97
CA THR A 8 8.04 -7.01 -15.36
C THR A 8 8.21 -6.87 -13.84
N ARG A 9 7.58 -5.89 -13.22
CA ARG A 9 7.78 -5.54 -11.81
C ARG A 9 6.46 -5.37 -11.07
N THR A 10 6.32 -6.02 -9.94
CA THR A 10 5.12 -5.99 -9.07
C THR A 10 4.70 -4.57 -8.68
N TYR A 11 5.64 -3.71 -8.31
CA TYR A 11 5.36 -2.29 -8.00
C TYR A 11 4.79 -1.53 -9.20
N ALA A 12 5.44 -1.63 -10.34
CA ALA A 12 5.00 -0.91 -11.54
C ALA A 12 3.62 -1.36 -12.01
N ASN A 13 3.37 -2.67 -11.97
CA ASN A 13 2.05 -3.23 -12.27
C ASN A 13 1.00 -2.71 -11.29
N GLY A 14 1.26 -2.82 -9.99
CA GLY A 14 0.31 -2.38 -8.97
C GLY A 14 -0.09 -0.91 -9.17
N LEU A 15 0.88 -0.01 -9.33
CA LEU A 15 0.61 1.41 -9.54
C LEU A 15 -0.15 1.69 -10.84
N ALA A 16 0.24 1.07 -11.96
CA ALA A 16 -0.40 1.28 -13.26
C ALA A 16 -1.85 0.75 -13.27
N LEU A 17 -2.08 -0.44 -12.71
CA LEU A 17 -3.40 -1.05 -12.67
C LEU A 17 -4.34 -0.29 -11.72
N LEU A 18 -3.84 0.18 -10.58
CA LEU A 18 -4.61 1.05 -9.68
C LEU A 18 -4.97 2.38 -10.35
N ALA A 19 -4.07 2.97 -11.13
CA ALA A 19 -4.36 4.19 -11.89
C ALA A 19 -5.49 3.96 -12.91
N ILE A 20 -5.49 2.82 -13.62
CA ILE A 20 -6.56 2.44 -14.55
C ILE A 20 -7.88 2.25 -13.82
N LEU A 21 -7.89 1.48 -12.73
CA LEU A 21 -9.08 1.23 -11.92
C LEU A 21 -9.64 2.53 -11.32
N THR A 22 -8.79 3.52 -11.05
CA THR A 22 -9.21 4.84 -10.58
C THR A 22 -9.78 5.71 -11.70
N ALA A 23 -9.17 5.67 -12.89
CA ALA A 23 -9.59 6.47 -14.03
C ALA A 23 -10.94 6.03 -14.63
N TYR A 24 -11.27 4.75 -14.49
CA TYR A 24 -12.52 4.17 -14.97
C TYR A 24 -13.33 3.65 -13.79
N PRO A 25 -14.32 4.42 -13.30
CA PRO A 25 -14.99 4.15 -12.03
C PRO A 25 -15.87 2.90 -12.04
N ASP A 26 -16.27 2.43 -13.21
CA ASP A 26 -17.16 1.28 -13.39
C ASP A 26 -16.75 0.41 -14.58
N GLU A 27 -17.26 -0.82 -14.59
CA GLU A 27 -17.02 -1.84 -15.62
C GLU A 27 -17.45 -1.36 -17.00
N ALA A 28 -18.61 -0.72 -17.12
CA ALA A 28 -19.18 -0.31 -18.41
C ALA A 28 -18.30 0.76 -19.10
N THR A 29 -17.83 1.74 -18.34
CA THR A 29 -16.89 2.77 -18.81
C THR A 29 -15.56 2.14 -19.25
N ALA A 30 -15.04 1.18 -18.48
CA ALA A 30 -13.80 0.48 -18.81
C ALA A 30 -13.92 -0.39 -20.07
N LYS A 31 -15.07 -1.05 -20.29
CA LYS A 31 -15.36 -1.84 -21.50
C LYS A 31 -15.50 -0.96 -22.74
N ALA A 32 -16.10 0.21 -22.60
CA ALA A 32 -16.31 1.14 -23.71
C ALA A 32 -15.03 1.83 -24.18
N LYS A 33 -14.03 1.94 -23.31
CA LYS A 33 -12.78 2.65 -23.63
C LYS A 33 -11.73 1.71 -24.19
N ILE A 34 -11.41 1.93 -25.47
CA ILE A 34 -10.43 1.12 -26.20
C ILE A 34 -9.05 1.76 -26.16
N ILE A 35 -8.04 0.94 -25.91
CA ILE A 35 -6.63 1.33 -25.89
C ILE A 35 -6.17 1.55 -27.32
N SER A 36 -5.58 2.72 -27.56
CA SER A 36 -5.01 3.09 -28.86
C SER A 36 -3.47 3.02 -28.78
N GLY A 37 -2.91 2.18 -29.61
CA GLY A 37 -1.46 1.99 -29.72
C GLY A 37 -0.86 1.03 -28.68
N GLY A 38 0.44 0.74 -28.86
CA GLY A 38 1.18 -0.16 -27.99
C GLY A 38 0.77 -1.63 -28.11
N PRO A 39 1.25 -2.47 -27.17
CA PRO A 39 1.05 -3.93 -27.23
C PRO A 39 -0.40 -4.36 -26.97
N PHE A 40 -1.23 -3.49 -26.39
CA PHE A 40 -2.63 -3.73 -26.05
C PHE A 40 -3.59 -2.98 -26.99
N ASN A 41 -3.12 -2.50 -28.13
CA ASN A 41 -3.96 -1.81 -29.12
C ASN A 41 -5.19 -2.64 -29.49
N GLY A 42 -6.37 -2.01 -29.40
CA GLY A 42 -7.65 -2.66 -29.67
C GLY A 42 -8.29 -3.38 -28.47
N TRP A 43 -7.62 -3.47 -27.35
CA TRP A 43 -8.20 -3.99 -26.11
C TRP A 43 -8.98 -2.89 -25.39
N SER A 44 -10.03 -3.28 -24.68
CA SER A 44 -10.62 -2.41 -23.66
C SER A 44 -9.73 -2.40 -22.39
N TYR A 45 -9.90 -1.33 -21.59
CA TYR A 45 -9.23 -1.31 -20.27
C TYR A 45 -9.75 -2.41 -19.34
N TYR A 46 -11.00 -2.84 -19.54
CA TYR A 46 -11.55 -3.98 -18.80
C TYR A 46 -10.79 -5.28 -19.10
N GLU A 47 -10.59 -5.61 -20.39
CA GLU A 47 -9.83 -6.80 -20.80
C GLU A 47 -8.40 -6.77 -20.27
N LEU A 48 -7.76 -5.58 -20.26
CA LEU A 48 -6.44 -5.42 -19.69
C LEU A 48 -6.39 -5.75 -18.19
N ILE A 49 -7.38 -5.29 -17.42
CA ILE A 49 -7.44 -5.59 -15.97
C ILE A 49 -7.74 -7.07 -15.72
N VAL A 50 -8.64 -7.69 -16.47
CA VAL A 50 -8.91 -9.13 -16.35
C VAL A 50 -7.64 -9.96 -16.58
N GLU A 51 -6.91 -9.70 -17.68
CA GLU A 51 -5.64 -10.38 -17.98
C GLU A 51 -4.56 -10.11 -16.90
N ALA A 52 -4.55 -8.88 -16.36
CA ALA A 52 -3.63 -8.53 -15.27
C ALA A 52 -3.95 -9.27 -13.97
N LEU A 53 -5.22 -9.48 -13.65
CA LEU A 53 -5.64 -10.27 -12.49
C LEU A 53 -5.29 -11.75 -12.67
N ASP A 54 -5.41 -12.29 -13.90
CA ASP A 54 -4.96 -13.64 -14.19
C ASP A 54 -3.44 -13.78 -14.04
N LEU A 55 -2.69 -12.78 -14.48
CA LEU A 55 -1.24 -12.73 -14.25
C LEU A 55 -0.90 -12.65 -12.76
N ILE A 56 -1.60 -11.83 -11.98
CA ILE A 56 -1.41 -11.71 -10.51
C ILE A 56 -1.62 -13.07 -9.83
N LYS A 57 -2.64 -13.80 -10.21
CA LYS A 57 -2.89 -15.16 -9.71
C LYS A 57 -1.78 -16.13 -10.10
N TRP A 58 -1.34 -16.05 -11.35
CA TRP A 58 -0.33 -16.95 -11.90
C TRP A 58 1.03 -16.82 -11.23
N TYR A 59 1.48 -15.59 -10.89
CA TYR A 59 2.79 -15.40 -10.26
C TYR A 59 2.76 -15.32 -8.72
N GLN A 60 1.62 -15.58 -8.10
CA GLN A 60 1.58 -15.79 -6.66
C GLN A 60 2.39 -17.03 -6.29
N GLY A 61 3.29 -16.91 -5.32
CA GLY A 61 4.18 -17.99 -4.92
C GLY A 61 3.45 -19.21 -4.38
N ASP A 62 4.01 -20.39 -4.71
CA ASP A 62 3.54 -21.70 -4.27
C ASP A 62 4.53 -22.37 -3.30
N GLY A 63 4.18 -23.55 -2.81
CA GLY A 63 5.02 -24.36 -1.94
C GLY A 63 5.54 -23.59 -0.73
N ASP A 64 6.87 -23.58 -0.58
CA ASP A 64 7.54 -22.88 0.54
C ASP A 64 7.33 -21.36 0.54
N LYS A 65 6.90 -20.80 -0.59
CA LYS A 65 6.65 -19.36 -0.77
C LYS A 65 5.16 -19.05 -0.96
N ARG A 66 4.31 -19.96 -0.54
CA ARG A 66 2.86 -19.86 -0.66
C ARG A 66 2.36 -18.48 -0.30
N GLY A 67 1.65 -17.87 -1.26
CA GLY A 67 0.97 -16.59 -1.11
C GLY A 67 1.85 -15.35 -1.25
N SER A 68 3.14 -15.51 -1.53
CA SER A 68 4.02 -14.35 -1.72
C SER A 68 3.95 -13.81 -3.15
N TRP A 69 4.13 -12.50 -3.26
CA TRP A 69 4.50 -11.84 -4.51
C TRP A 69 5.85 -11.18 -4.33
N PHE A 70 6.72 -11.34 -5.31
CA PHE A 70 8.07 -10.80 -5.26
C PHE A 70 8.23 -9.66 -6.28
N TYR A 71 9.40 -9.03 -6.35
CA TYR A 71 9.65 -7.90 -7.26
C TYR A 71 9.44 -8.24 -8.73
N GLY A 72 9.95 -9.39 -9.17
CA GLY A 72 9.79 -9.88 -10.52
C GLY A 72 8.52 -10.71 -10.67
N ILE A 73 7.94 -10.66 -11.86
CA ILE A 73 6.82 -11.52 -12.24
C ILE A 73 7.40 -12.85 -12.71
N THR A 74 7.53 -13.78 -11.79
CA THR A 74 8.02 -15.13 -12.03
C THR A 74 7.19 -16.12 -11.23
N GLN A 75 6.91 -17.28 -11.77
CA GLN A 75 6.15 -18.35 -11.11
C GLN A 75 6.80 -18.86 -9.82
N THR A 76 8.09 -18.62 -9.67
CA THR A 76 8.86 -19.01 -8.50
C THR A 76 9.28 -17.76 -7.73
N ALA A 77 8.47 -17.33 -6.77
CA ALA A 77 8.93 -16.36 -5.80
C ALA A 77 10.14 -16.95 -5.04
N SER A 78 11.31 -16.31 -5.17
CA SER A 78 12.54 -16.79 -4.53
C SER A 78 12.53 -16.59 -3.03
N ARG A 79 11.70 -15.66 -2.53
CA ARG A 79 11.53 -15.33 -1.11
C ARG A 79 10.24 -14.56 -0.86
N TYR A 80 9.86 -14.44 0.40
CA TYR A 80 8.85 -13.47 0.84
C TYR A 80 9.39 -12.05 0.75
N ASP A 81 8.48 -11.09 0.53
CA ASP A 81 8.79 -9.66 0.61
C ASP A 81 7.54 -8.88 1.05
N GLY A 82 7.54 -8.40 2.29
CA GLY A 82 6.41 -7.67 2.87
C GLY A 82 6.12 -6.35 2.19
N SER A 83 7.11 -5.77 1.46
CA SER A 83 6.91 -4.50 0.78
C SER A 83 6.18 -4.62 -0.55
N THR A 84 6.17 -5.81 -1.16
CA THR A 84 5.53 -6.06 -2.45
C THR A 84 4.09 -6.55 -2.33
N GLN A 85 3.72 -7.17 -1.20
CA GLN A 85 2.43 -7.85 -1.02
C GLN A 85 1.22 -6.91 -1.24
N GLN A 86 1.30 -5.68 -0.79
CA GLN A 86 0.19 -4.73 -0.88
C GLN A 86 -0.24 -4.41 -2.31
N TRP A 87 0.67 -4.46 -3.30
CA TRP A 87 0.37 -4.02 -4.65
C TRP A 87 -0.63 -4.94 -5.36
N PRO A 88 -0.41 -6.26 -5.43
CA PRO A 88 -1.40 -7.19 -5.95
C PRO A 88 -2.70 -7.17 -5.16
N THR A 89 -2.63 -7.11 -3.83
CA THR A 89 -3.84 -7.12 -2.97
C THR A 89 -4.68 -5.87 -3.17
N MET A 90 -4.08 -4.68 -3.31
CA MET A 90 -4.81 -3.46 -3.64
C MET A 90 -5.49 -3.54 -5.01
N VAL A 91 -4.82 -4.09 -6.03
CA VAL A 91 -5.41 -4.26 -7.36
C VAL A 91 -6.60 -5.22 -7.31
N ILE A 92 -6.47 -6.36 -6.64
CA ILE A 92 -7.56 -7.32 -6.44
C ILE A 92 -8.76 -6.64 -5.76
N LYS A 93 -8.50 -5.95 -4.66
CA LYS A 93 -9.55 -5.25 -3.91
C LYS A 93 -10.24 -4.16 -4.74
N ALA A 94 -9.47 -3.34 -5.44
CA ALA A 94 -10.01 -2.30 -6.29
C ALA A 94 -10.84 -2.85 -7.46
N ALA A 95 -10.43 -3.96 -8.05
CA ALA A 95 -11.17 -4.62 -9.12
C ALA A 95 -12.50 -5.22 -8.61
N GLU A 96 -12.49 -5.82 -7.41
CA GLU A 96 -13.70 -6.32 -6.76
C GLU A 96 -14.68 -5.18 -6.46
N ASP A 97 -14.21 -4.12 -5.79
CA ASP A 97 -15.08 -3.05 -5.32
C ASP A 97 -15.64 -2.18 -6.46
N ARG A 98 -14.86 -1.94 -7.50
CA ARG A 98 -15.25 -1.03 -8.58
C ARG A 98 -15.94 -1.71 -9.75
N TRP A 99 -15.49 -2.90 -10.09
CA TRP A 99 -15.97 -3.58 -11.29
C TRP A 99 -16.61 -4.96 -11.00
N GLY A 100 -16.73 -5.34 -9.74
CA GLY A 100 -17.32 -6.63 -9.34
C GLY A 100 -16.49 -7.86 -9.76
N ILE A 101 -15.20 -7.67 -10.10
CA ILE A 101 -14.33 -8.78 -10.53
C ILE A 101 -13.78 -9.49 -9.30
N VAL A 102 -14.43 -10.57 -8.90
CA VAL A 102 -14.07 -11.35 -7.71
C VAL A 102 -12.92 -12.30 -8.03
N SER A 103 -11.85 -12.20 -7.25
CA SER A 103 -10.75 -13.16 -7.31
C SER A 103 -11.09 -14.46 -6.56
N PRO A 104 -10.55 -15.62 -7.00
CA PRO A 104 -10.77 -16.88 -6.29
C PRO A 104 -10.28 -16.79 -4.84
N GLN A 105 -11.05 -17.37 -3.92
CA GLN A 105 -10.78 -17.31 -2.47
C GLN A 105 -9.37 -17.81 -2.11
N TRP A 106 -8.85 -18.83 -2.81
CA TRP A 106 -7.51 -19.36 -2.55
C TRP A 106 -6.40 -18.31 -2.74
N VAL A 107 -6.57 -17.32 -3.61
CA VAL A 107 -5.60 -16.20 -3.79
C VAL A 107 -5.52 -15.37 -2.53
N ILE A 108 -6.68 -15.08 -1.96
CA ILE A 108 -6.83 -14.28 -0.73
C ILE A 108 -6.27 -15.06 0.45
N ASP A 109 -6.67 -16.34 0.60
CA ASP A 109 -6.20 -17.21 1.69
C ASP A 109 -4.68 -17.38 1.67
N ASN A 110 -4.10 -17.52 0.48
CA ASN A 110 -2.66 -17.61 0.32
C ASN A 110 -1.95 -16.29 0.69
N ALA A 111 -2.50 -15.14 0.30
CA ALA A 111 -1.94 -13.84 0.68
C ALA A 111 -1.97 -13.63 2.21
N VAL A 112 -3.09 -13.99 2.84
CA VAL A 112 -3.23 -13.98 4.31
C VAL A 112 -2.21 -14.92 4.95
N HIS A 113 -2.05 -16.15 4.42
CA HIS A 113 -1.05 -17.11 4.91
C HIS A 113 0.37 -16.51 4.88
N ALA A 114 0.77 -15.86 3.78
CA ALA A 114 2.07 -15.23 3.68
C ALA A 114 2.27 -14.15 4.76
N MET A 115 1.26 -13.30 4.97
CA MET A 115 1.33 -12.25 5.97
C MET A 115 1.38 -12.78 7.38
N GLN A 116 0.45 -13.66 7.77
CA GLN A 116 0.34 -14.18 9.14
C GLN A 116 1.50 -15.11 9.53
N ASN A 117 1.81 -16.07 8.67
CA ASN A 117 2.68 -17.19 9.07
C ASN A 117 4.15 -16.98 8.70
N ARG A 118 4.47 -16.00 7.86
CA ARG A 118 5.84 -15.79 7.35
C ARG A 118 6.38 -14.40 7.59
N LEU A 119 5.54 -13.39 7.51
CA LEU A 119 5.95 -11.99 7.58
C LEU A 119 5.56 -11.28 8.88
N SER A 120 4.57 -11.80 9.63
CA SER A 120 4.17 -11.21 10.91
C SER A 120 5.21 -11.47 12.00
N SER A 121 5.55 -10.40 12.73
CA SER A 121 6.35 -10.47 13.95
C SER A 121 5.48 -10.85 15.15
N PRO A 122 6.09 -11.33 16.27
CA PRO A 122 5.34 -11.57 17.51
C PRO A 122 4.57 -10.34 18.04
N GLY A 123 5.03 -9.13 17.70
CA GLY A 123 4.37 -7.88 18.07
C GLY A 123 3.33 -7.39 17.04
N GLY A 124 2.98 -8.19 16.04
CA GLY A 124 1.95 -7.87 15.04
C GLY A 124 2.42 -7.06 13.84
N GLY A 125 3.62 -6.49 13.87
CA GLY A 125 4.18 -5.76 12.73
C GLY A 125 4.61 -6.69 11.60
N ILE A 126 4.61 -6.20 10.36
CA ILE A 126 5.02 -6.97 9.17
C ILE A 126 6.46 -6.67 8.82
N GLY A 127 7.23 -7.74 8.61
CA GLY A 127 8.64 -7.69 8.24
C GLY A 127 8.88 -7.74 6.73
N TYR A 128 10.16 -7.58 6.34
CA TYR A 128 10.58 -7.58 4.95
C TYR A 128 10.58 -8.98 4.34
N SER A 129 11.45 -9.86 4.82
CA SER A 129 11.58 -11.24 4.32
C SER A 129 11.13 -12.29 5.33
N SER A 130 10.90 -11.88 6.56
CA SER A 130 10.36 -12.67 7.68
C SER A 130 9.83 -11.75 8.76
N GLY A 131 9.09 -12.28 9.72
CA GLY A 131 8.58 -11.51 10.87
C GLY A 131 9.65 -10.89 11.79
N SER A 132 10.93 -11.23 11.61
CA SER A 132 12.04 -10.63 12.35
C SER A 132 12.91 -9.68 11.52
N SER A 133 12.61 -9.54 10.22
CA SER A 133 13.44 -8.79 9.29
C SER A 133 12.81 -7.42 8.97
N SER A 134 13.47 -6.33 9.39
CA SER A 134 13.07 -4.95 9.04
C SER A 134 11.56 -4.71 9.17
N VAL A 135 11.01 -4.97 10.34
CA VAL A 135 9.58 -4.77 10.64
C VAL A 135 9.30 -3.27 10.72
N ASP A 136 8.28 -2.79 10.01
CA ASP A 136 7.89 -1.36 10.03
C ASP A 136 6.40 -1.13 9.74
N VAL A 137 5.96 0.10 10.00
CA VAL A 137 4.60 0.57 9.81
C VAL A 137 4.16 0.52 8.34
N GLY A 138 5.08 0.73 7.38
CA GLY A 138 4.74 0.68 5.96
C GLY A 138 4.35 -0.72 5.51
N LYS A 139 5.15 -1.73 5.86
CA LYS A 139 4.83 -3.13 5.54
C LYS A 139 3.61 -3.61 6.34
N THR A 140 3.45 -3.12 7.58
CA THR A 140 2.25 -3.39 8.40
C THR A 140 1.00 -2.82 7.74
N GLY A 141 1.08 -1.63 7.13
CA GLY A 141 0.00 -1.10 6.29
C GLY A 141 -0.37 -2.04 5.13
N GLY A 142 0.63 -2.63 4.47
CA GLY A 142 0.40 -3.68 3.46
C GLY A 142 -0.27 -4.94 4.02
N GLY A 143 0.04 -5.31 5.26
CA GLY A 143 -0.67 -6.37 6.01
C GLY A 143 -2.13 -6.02 6.23
N LEU A 144 -2.43 -4.80 6.71
CA LEU A 144 -3.80 -4.32 6.92
C LEU A 144 -4.61 -4.32 5.60
N VAL A 145 -4.00 -3.94 4.47
CA VAL A 145 -4.62 -4.06 3.14
C VAL A 145 -5.02 -5.51 2.85
N THR A 146 -4.12 -6.46 3.10
CA THR A 146 -4.37 -7.89 2.84
C THR A 146 -5.47 -8.44 3.75
N TYR A 147 -5.46 -8.07 5.02
CA TYR A 147 -6.48 -8.50 5.99
C TYR A 147 -7.85 -7.89 5.68
N SER A 148 -7.89 -6.64 5.23
CA SER A 148 -9.13 -5.98 4.78
C SER A 148 -9.69 -6.63 3.51
N LEU A 149 -8.84 -7.04 2.56
CA LEU A 149 -9.26 -7.84 1.40
C LEU A 149 -9.93 -9.16 1.85
N ALA A 150 -9.38 -9.80 2.87
CA ALA A 150 -9.94 -11.02 3.46
C ALA A 150 -11.19 -10.75 4.33
N LYS A 151 -11.65 -9.50 4.42
CA LYS A 151 -12.81 -9.09 5.24
C LYS A 151 -12.64 -9.45 6.73
N MET A 152 -11.38 -9.44 7.20
CA MET A 152 -11.06 -9.76 8.59
C MET A 152 -11.59 -8.65 9.51
N PRO A 153 -12.33 -8.98 10.56
CA PRO A 153 -12.88 -7.98 11.47
C PRO A 153 -11.79 -7.31 12.32
N LEU A 154 -12.02 -6.07 12.76
CA LEU A 154 -11.04 -5.30 13.54
C LEU A 154 -10.65 -5.97 14.87
N ASN A 155 -11.55 -6.75 15.45
CA ASN A 155 -11.32 -7.50 16.69
C ASN A 155 -10.66 -8.87 16.47
N ASP A 156 -10.36 -9.25 15.22
CA ASP A 156 -9.51 -10.42 14.96
C ASP A 156 -8.13 -10.16 15.56
N PRO A 157 -7.54 -11.11 16.29
CA PRO A 157 -6.25 -10.92 16.96
C PRO A 157 -5.13 -10.47 16.02
N VAL A 158 -5.14 -10.92 14.76
CA VAL A 158 -4.12 -10.57 13.76
C VAL A 158 -4.28 -9.12 13.32
N MET A 159 -5.51 -8.69 13.03
CA MET A 159 -5.84 -7.31 12.69
C MET A 159 -5.52 -6.37 13.86
N ALA A 160 -6.00 -6.71 15.06
CA ALA A 160 -5.78 -5.94 16.27
C ALA A 160 -4.29 -5.78 16.61
N ASN A 161 -3.49 -6.84 16.47
CA ASN A 161 -2.05 -6.79 16.70
C ASN A 161 -1.35 -5.89 15.67
N ALA A 162 -1.74 -5.95 14.39
CA ALA A 162 -1.17 -5.08 13.35
C ALA A 162 -1.49 -3.60 13.63
N LEU A 163 -2.71 -3.28 14.04
CA LEU A 163 -3.11 -1.93 14.45
C LEU A 163 -2.35 -1.46 15.70
N SER A 164 -2.21 -2.32 16.69
CA SER A 164 -1.43 -2.05 17.90
C SER A 164 0.04 -1.76 17.59
N TYR A 165 0.66 -2.56 16.70
CA TYR A 165 2.02 -2.31 16.24
C TYR A 165 2.15 -0.94 15.56
N ALA A 166 1.23 -0.62 14.66
CA ALA A 166 1.21 0.66 13.95
C ALA A 166 1.12 1.83 14.93
N GLY A 167 0.23 1.75 15.92
CA GLY A 167 0.08 2.78 16.95
C GLY A 167 1.30 2.92 17.84
N ALA A 168 1.87 1.82 18.32
CA ALA A 168 3.07 1.82 19.17
C ALA A 168 4.30 2.42 18.48
N ASN A 169 4.36 2.33 17.13
CA ASN A 169 5.45 2.85 16.33
C ASN A 169 5.08 4.11 15.53
N TRP A 170 3.94 4.71 15.80
CA TRP A 170 3.33 5.74 14.96
C TRP A 170 4.27 6.90 14.64
N PHE A 171 4.89 7.47 15.65
CA PHE A 171 5.81 8.58 15.52
C PHE A 171 7.30 8.19 15.52
N SER A 172 7.63 6.93 15.41
CA SER A 172 9.01 6.50 15.36
C SER A 172 9.68 7.04 14.10
N ALA A 173 10.78 7.77 14.27
CA ALA A 173 11.54 8.29 13.14
C ALA A 173 12.28 7.15 12.45
N THR A 174 12.24 7.17 11.12
CA THR A 174 13.16 6.37 10.31
C THR A 174 14.45 7.15 10.13
N PRO A 175 15.61 6.70 10.64
CA PRO A 175 16.88 7.25 10.20
C PRO A 175 17.02 7.05 8.69
N ARG A 176 17.68 7.95 7.98
CA ARG A 176 17.85 7.98 6.51
C ARG A 176 18.33 6.68 5.83
N LYS A 177 18.62 5.64 6.59
CA LYS A 177 19.05 4.33 6.08
C LYS A 177 18.16 3.26 6.73
N GLU A 178 17.30 2.71 5.90
CA GLU A 178 16.61 1.43 6.05
C GLU A 178 16.20 1.02 7.47
N GLY A 179 14.90 1.04 7.75
CA GLY A 179 14.34 0.19 8.78
C GLY A 179 13.99 0.81 10.12
N GLY A 180 13.73 2.09 10.19
CA GLY A 180 13.00 2.63 11.35
C GLY A 180 11.56 2.09 11.38
N PRO A 181 10.97 1.82 12.56
CA PRO A 181 9.69 1.13 12.63
C PRO A 181 8.48 1.99 12.24
N GLY A 182 8.60 3.33 12.19
CA GLY A 182 7.50 4.26 11.93
C GLY A 182 7.37 4.71 10.47
N TRP A 183 6.46 5.66 10.24
CA TRP A 183 6.21 6.24 8.92
C TRP A 183 6.96 7.55 8.67
N VAL A 184 7.50 8.17 9.68
CA VAL A 184 8.12 9.50 9.60
C VAL A 184 9.26 9.51 8.61
N SER A 185 9.25 10.48 7.71
CA SER A 185 10.26 10.61 6.63
C SER A 185 10.23 9.53 5.55
N ASN A 186 9.16 8.75 5.46
CA ASN A 186 9.04 7.64 4.53
C ASN A 186 7.69 7.70 3.80
N LEU A 187 7.67 8.27 2.60
CA LEU A 187 6.45 8.40 1.79
C LEU A 187 5.82 7.05 1.44
N TYR A 188 6.64 6.01 1.25
CA TYR A 188 6.12 4.65 1.06
C TYR A 188 5.34 4.18 2.29
N ALA A 189 5.92 4.36 3.48
CA ALA A 189 5.24 3.95 4.71
C ALA A 189 3.97 4.77 4.96
N MET A 190 4.00 6.08 4.71
CA MET A 190 2.82 6.94 4.81
C MET A 190 1.71 6.46 3.86
N PHE A 191 2.04 6.18 2.60
CA PHE A 191 1.09 5.70 1.61
C PHE A 191 0.51 4.34 1.99
N ALA A 192 1.37 3.39 2.36
CA ALA A 192 0.95 2.03 2.69
C ALA A 192 0.07 1.97 3.93
N ILE A 193 0.46 2.69 5.01
CA ILE A 193 -0.35 2.71 6.23
C ILE A 193 -1.67 3.44 6.04
N LYS A 194 -1.67 4.55 5.28
CA LYS A 194 -2.92 5.22 4.88
C LYS A 194 -3.88 4.24 4.23
N LYS A 195 -3.41 3.50 3.22
CA LYS A 195 -4.24 2.52 2.52
C LYS A 195 -4.76 1.40 3.41
N GLY A 196 -3.90 0.92 4.31
CA GLY A 196 -4.29 -0.10 5.29
C GLY A 196 -5.39 0.39 6.22
N LEU A 197 -5.27 1.58 6.76
CA LEU A 197 -6.25 2.16 7.69
C LEU A 197 -7.55 2.55 6.98
N ASP A 198 -7.47 3.16 5.78
CA ASP A 198 -8.64 3.46 4.94
C ASP A 198 -9.48 2.19 4.67
N LEU A 199 -8.83 1.12 4.20
CA LEU A 199 -9.52 -0.13 3.85
C LEU A 199 -10.03 -0.89 5.06
N ALA A 200 -9.39 -0.74 6.22
CA ALA A 200 -9.84 -1.29 7.49
C ALA A 200 -10.96 -0.46 8.14
N ASP A 201 -11.31 0.70 7.57
CA ASP A 201 -12.32 1.61 8.13
C ASP A 201 -11.97 2.12 9.54
N VAL A 202 -10.69 2.43 9.74
CA VAL A 202 -10.13 2.91 11.01
C VAL A 202 -9.92 4.42 10.91
N GLU A 203 -10.53 5.20 11.78
CA GLU A 203 -10.41 6.66 11.79
C GLU A 203 -9.26 7.16 12.69
N THR A 204 -8.99 6.42 13.75
CA THR A 204 -7.95 6.78 14.74
C THR A 204 -6.99 5.62 14.99
N VAL A 205 -5.79 5.94 15.45
CA VAL A 205 -4.81 4.99 15.95
C VAL A 205 -4.48 5.29 17.40
N THR A 206 -4.45 4.26 18.25
CA THR A 206 -4.06 4.39 19.65
C THR A 206 -2.54 4.38 19.74
N THR A 207 -1.97 5.50 20.18
CA THR A 207 -0.52 5.68 20.31
C THR A 207 -0.11 5.88 21.76
N SER A 208 1.19 5.97 22.04
CA SER A 208 1.70 6.38 23.35
C SER A 208 1.28 7.80 23.76
N GLU A 209 0.88 8.63 22.80
CA GLU A 209 0.40 10.00 22.98
C GLU A 209 -1.15 10.07 23.03
N GLY A 210 -1.82 8.93 23.14
CA GLY A 210 -3.27 8.79 23.09
C GLY A 210 -3.83 8.52 21.69
N GLU A 211 -5.14 8.66 21.53
CA GLU A 211 -5.82 8.50 20.25
C GLU A 211 -5.43 9.61 19.26
N ARG A 212 -5.08 9.20 18.04
CA ARG A 212 -4.64 10.11 16.99
C ARG A 212 -5.47 9.93 15.72
N ASP A 213 -5.93 11.03 15.15
CA ASP A 213 -6.43 11.08 13.77
C ASP A 213 -5.24 10.93 12.83
N TRP A 214 -5.11 9.76 12.27
CA TRP A 214 -3.97 9.40 11.41
C TRP A 214 -3.92 10.24 10.13
N GLN A 215 -5.07 10.61 9.56
CA GLN A 215 -5.13 11.43 8.34
C GLN A 215 -4.62 12.85 8.62
N ARG A 216 -5.00 13.40 9.77
CA ARG A 216 -4.52 14.71 10.24
C ARG A 216 -3.02 14.68 10.49
N ASP A 217 -2.50 13.62 11.10
CA ASP A 217 -1.06 13.48 11.38
C ASP A 217 -0.23 13.43 10.10
N LEU A 218 -0.58 12.54 9.15
CA LEU A 218 0.12 12.41 7.87
C LEU A 218 0.05 13.70 7.05
N SER A 219 -1.14 14.30 6.95
CA SER A 219 -1.34 15.56 6.22
C SER A 219 -0.59 16.72 6.86
N SER A 220 -0.60 16.82 8.19
CA SER A 220 0.12 17.87 8.94
C SER A 220 1.62 17.76 8.73
N TRP A 221 2.15 16.54 8.72
CA TRP A 221 3.55 16.30 8.43
C TRP A 221 3.92 16.80 7.01
N LEU A 222 3.17 16.38 6.01
CA LEU A 222 3.43 16.75 4.61
C LEU A 222 3.25 18.25 4.34
N LEU A 223 2.36 18.91 5.07
CA LEU A 223 2.13 20.36 4.96
C LEU A 223 3.06 21.19 5.86
N GLY A 224 3.91 20.57 6.66
CA GLY A 224 4.80 21.28 7.59
C GLY A 224 4.07 21.94 8.78
N ARG A 225 2.90 21.44 9.15
CA ARG A 225 2.06 22.01 10.24
C ARG A 225 2.44 21.39 11.58
N ALA A 226 3.52 21.90 12.16
CA ALA A 226 4.09 21.40 13.42
C ALA A 226 3.12 21.47 14.61
N GLU A 227 2.21 22.43 14.62
CA GLU A 227 1.22 22.67 15.69
C GLU A 227 0.23 21.52 15.87
N ASN A 228 0.04 20.69 14.86
CA ASN A 228 -0.85 19.54 14.90
C ASN A 228 -0.15 18.24 15.35
N LEU A 229 1.18 18.28 15.50
CA LEU A 229 1.99 17.12 15.85
C LEU A 229 2.42 17.17 17.30
N PRO A 230 2.65 16.04 17.99
CA PRO A 230 3.08 16.01 19.37
C PRO A 230 4.36 16.82 19.61
N ALA A 231 4.47 17.46 20.77
CA ALA A 231 5.67 18.21 21.16
C ALA A 231 6.92 17.31 21.26
N SER A 232 6.74 16.02 21.59
CA SER A 232 7.78 14.98 21.60
C SER A 232 8.51 14.83 20.27
N PHE A 233 7.94 15.34 19.18
CA PHE A 233 8.48 15.25 17.83
C PHE A 233 9.74 16.11 17.59
N GLY A 234 10.23 16.86 18.53
CA GLY A 234 11.48 17.61 18.51
C GLY A 234 11.76 18.41 17.22
N SER A 235 12.32 19.61 17.35
CA SER A 235 12.63 20.49 16.19
C SER A 235 13.58 19.88 15.15
N SER A 236 14.46 18.96 15.56
CA SER A 236 15.45 18.31 14.68
C SER A 236 14.84 17.43 13.59
N LYS A 237 13.61 16.90 13.80
CA LYS A 237 12.91 16.06 12.83
C LYS A 237 12.01 16.89 11.88
N ARG A 238 11.81 18.16 12.16
CA ARG A 238 10.97 19.08 11.39
C ARG A 238 11.80 19.85 10.37
N SER A 239 12.40 19.13 9.43
CA SER A 239 13.17 19.73 8.35
C SER A 239 12.79 19.06 7.03
N PRO A 240 13.00 19.74 5.88
CA PRO A 240 12.79 19.12 4.56
C PRO A 240 13.58 17.83 4.37
N ALA A 241 14.72 17.67 5.05
CA ALA A 241 15.52 16.44 5.03
C ALA A 241 14.77 15.22 5.57
N TYR A 242 13.65 15.41 6.28
CA TYR A 242 12.76 14.38 6.82
C TYR A 242 11.36 14.41 6.16
N SER A 243 11.25 14.93 4.95
CA SER A 243 9.96 15.11 4.24
C SER A 243 8.94 15.97 5.02
N PHE A 244 9.42 16.78 5.97
CA PHE A 244 8.56 17.68 6.73
C PHE A 244 8.28 18.94 5.94
N GLY A 245 7.04 19.09 5.52
CA GLY A 245 6.63 20.17 4.64
C GLY A 245 6.99 19.95 3.16
N GLN A 246 6.30 20.67 2.32
CA GLN A 246 6.52 20.62 0.87
C GLN A 246 7.68 21.55 0.49
N ASN A 247 8.53 21.10 -0.42
CA ASN A 247 9.57 21.93 -1.03
C ASN A 247 8.95 23.03 -1.91
N ALA A 248 9.71 24.07 -2.20
CA ALA A 248 9.28 25.18 -3.07
C ALA A 248 8.87 24.73 -4.49
N ASP A 249 9.37 23.59 -4.96
CA ASP A 249 9.03 23.00 -6.26
C ASP A 249 7.81 22.04 -6.20
N GLY A 250 7.08 22.00 -5.08
CA GLY A 250 5.89 21.18 -4.91
C GLY A 250 6.16 19.71 -4.60
N THR A 251 7.40 19.34 -4.34
CA THR A 251 7.80 17.96 -4.02
C THR A 251 8.09 17.78 -2.54
N TRP A 252 8.31 16.53 -2.13
CA TRP A 252 8.80 16.15 -0.80
C TRP A 252 10.12 15.40 -0.94
N GLU A 253 10.98 15.56 0.04
CA GLU A 253 12.10 14.63 0.20
C GLU A 253 11.58 13.26 0.65
N ASP A 254 12.30 12.20 0.25
CA ASP A 254 11.97 10.85 0.67
C ASP A 254 13.24 10.09 1.01
N THR A 255 13.21 9.39 2.12
CA THR A 255 14.31 8.54 2.56
C THR A 255 14.29 7.16 1.92
N TRP A 256 13.14 6.79 1.35
CA TRP A 256 13.00 5.48 0.74
C TRP A 256 13.44 5.47 -0.73
N VAL A 257 14.45 4.66 -1.01
CA VAL A 257 15.19 4.62 -2.28
C VAL A 257 14.32 4.46 -3.52
N PHE A 258 13.17 3.80 -3.39
CA PHE A 258 12.30 3.51 -4.55
C PHE A 258 11.52 4.75 -5.02
N ILE A 259 10.90 5.45 -4.10
CA ILE A 259 10.17 6.69 -4.42
C ILE A 259 11.16 7.81 -4.72
N ALA A 260 12.27 7.90 -3.97
CA ALA A 260 13.34 8.85 -4.24
C ALA A 260 13.93 8.67 -5.66
N ARG A 261 14.12 7.44 -6.15
CA ARG A 261 14.59 7.16 -7.52
C ARG A 261 13.54 7.41 -8.60
N GLY A 262 12.26 7.43 -8.26
CA GLY A 262 11.16 7.72 -9.18
C GLY A 262 11.08 9.17 -9.64
N GLY A 263 11.90 10.05 -9.07
CA GLY A 263 11.97 11.47 -9.42
C GLY A 263 10.87 12.31 -8.79
N LYS A 264 10.92 13.61 -9.04
CA LYS A 264 10.07 14.63 -8.41
C LYS A 264 8.56 14.38 -8.62
N ASN A 265 8.17 13.98 -9.81
CA ASN A 265 6.74 13.76 -10.14
C ASN A 265 6.11 12.62 -9.35
N ILE A 266 6.85 11.53 -9.13
CA ILE A 266 6.35 10.40 -8.33
C ILE A 266 6.23 10.82 -6.86
N ARG A 267 7.20 11.55 -6.32
CA ARG A 267 7.14 12.05 -4.95
C ARG A 267 5.95 12.99 -4.75
N ALA A 268 5.72 13.91 -5.67
CA ALA A 268 4.57 14.80 -5.64
C ALA A 268 3.25 14.02 -5.72
N ALA A 269 3.12 13.08 -6.65
CA ALA A 269 1.92 12.26 -6.81
C ALA A 269 1.61 11.42 -5.56
N VAL A 270 2.62 10.82 -4.94
CA VAL A 270 2.45 10.04 -3.70
C VAL A 270 2.06 10.95 -2.54
N GLY A 271 2.72 12.11 -2.39
CA GLY A 271 2.39 13.09 -1.34
C GLY A 271 0.95 13.59 -1.46
N VAL A 272 0.52 13.96 -2.66
CA VAL A 272 -0.88 14.34 -2.94
C VAL A 272 -1.82 13.17 -2.64
N GLY A 273 -1.48 11.94 -3.05
CA GLY A 273 -2.28 10.76 -2.79
C GLY A 273 -2.43 10.42 -1.30
N ILE A 274 -1.43 10.75 -0.47
CA ILE A 274 -1.52 10.60 0.98
C ILE A 274 -2.47 11.64 1.58
N MET A 275 -2.37 12.91 1.13
CA MET A 275 -3.21 13.99 1.66
C MET A 275 -4.66 13.91 1.20
N ALA A 276 -4.89 13.41 0.00
CA ALA A 276 -6.23 13.34 -0.57
C ALA A 276 -7.07 12.26 0.11
N ARG A 277 -8.03 12.67 0.89
CA ARG A 277 -9.16 11.83 1.27
C ARG A 277 -10.00 11.68 -0.01
N GLY A 278 -10.09 10.45 -0.55
CA GLY A 278 -10.99 10.17 -1.66
C GLY A 278 -10.39 10.09 -3.07
N LEU A 279 -9.15 10.53 -3.34
CA LEU A 279 -8.54 10.32 -4.68
C LEU A 279 -8.29 8.84 -5.03
N THR A 280 -8.39 7.99 -4.04
CA THR A 280 -8.31 6.53 -4.16
C THR A 280 -9.42 5.87 -3.36
N ASP A 281 -10.46 6.63 -3.01
CA ASP A 281 -11.61 6.08 -2.30
C ASP A 281 -12.30 5.08 -3.22
N PHE A 282 -12.39 3.90 -2.73
CA PHE A 282 -13.44 2.98 -3.10
C PHE A 282 -14.77 3.73 -2.95
N PRO A 283 -15.77 3.45 -3.78
CA PRO A 283 -17.03 4.17 -3.69
C PRO A 283 -17.49 4.23 -2.24
N PRO A 284 -18.05 5.36 -1.79
CA PRO A 284 -18.51 5.49 -0.42
C PRO A 284 -19.43 4.32 -0.12
N LYS A 285 -19.22 3.68 1.05
CA LYS A 285 -20.11 2.62 1.49
C LYS A 285 -21.53 3.16 1.41
N PRO A 286 -22.50 2.42 0.83
CA PRO A 286 -23.88 2.84 0.91
C PRO A 286 -24.24 3.03 2.38
N ILE A 287 -24.77 4.20 2.70
CA ILE A 287 -25.33 4.47 4.03
C ILE A 287 -26.52 3.52 4.15
N ILE A 288 -26.34 2.48 4.98
CA ILE A 288 -27.41 1.53 5.32
C ILE A 288 -28.26 2.17 6.41
#